data_cd2b916bcbc691c3e8ccb9c599754484
#
_entry.id   cd2b916bcbc691c3e8ccb9c599754484
#
_cell.length_a   1.000
_cell.length_b   1.000
_cell.length_c   1.000
_cell.angle_alpha   90.00
_cell.angle_beta   90.00
_cell.angle_gamma   90.00
#
_symmetry.space_group_name_H-M   'P 1'
#
loop_
_entity.id
_entity.type
_entity.pdbx_description
1 polymer ?
#
loop_
_entity_poly.entity_id
_entity_poly.type
_entity_poly.pdbx_seq_one_letter_code
_entity_poly.pdbx_strand_id
1 'polypeptide(L)'
;ELYGQTFHCWKEKGHGFVSLKNAMKQSCDTYFYEIARLLGVDRLNVTAKKFGLGEKVLGEYFDNEKSGLFPNTNWKRNNLGRGWVLGETLITGIGQGYIQTTPLQLCLMTAQIANGGYKIKPKIIVNDDPLSLENAKTAMELQSLQTPNTKLFNDPKNIKIVQEAMFSSTNEQFGTSYRSRIDDPKYQFAGKTGTAQVKRISKRERELDLKLEQIPYKDRDHALYVAYGPYKNPRYALSIIVEHGGSGSKAAAPMAKELFKLIIDRDELRDKQSNFENINI
;
A
#
# COMPACT_ATOMS: atom_id res chain seq x y z
N GLU A 1 2.60 -0.22 27.47
CA GLU A 1 1.65 0.67 28.15
C GLU A 1 2.17 2.11 28.11
N LEU A 2 1.30 3.08 27.80
CA LEU A 2 1.63 4.50 27.73
C LEU A 2 0.49 5.31 28.34
N TYR A 3 0.74 6.07 29.40
CA TYR A 3 -0.24 6.88 30.12
C TYR A 3 -1.51 6.11 30.49
N GLY A 4 -1.36 4.88 31.00
CA GLY A 4 -2.47 4.00 31.37
C GLY A 4 -3.25 3.39 30.21
N GLN A 5 -2.79 3.59 28.97
CA GLN A 5 -3.35 2.95 27.79
C GLN A 5 -2.44 1.82 27.29
N THR A 6 -3.00 0.65 27.07
CA THR A 6 -2.28 -0.48 26.50
C THR A 6 -2.44 -0.49 24.99
N PHE A 7 -1.33 -0.55 24.26
CA PHE A 7 -1.27 -0.71 22.81
C PHE A 7 -1.08 -2.20 22.49
N HIS A 8 -2.08 -2.80 21.91
CA HIS A 8 -2.11 -4.24 21.64
C HIS A 8 -1.68 -4.55 20.22
N CYS A 9 -1.10 -5.72 20.02
CA CYS A 9 -1.01 -6.34 18.71
C CYS A 9 -2.36 -7.01 18.37
N TRP A 10 -2.65 -7.14 17.06
CA TRP A 10 -3.82 -7.91 16.61
C TRP A 10 -3.73 -9.38 17.06
N LYS A 11 -2.52 -9.93 17.19
CA LYS A 11 -2.28 -11.26 17.71
C LYS A 11 -2.18 -11.21 19.24
N GLU A 12 -3.16 -11.77 19.92
CA GLU A 12 -3.32 -11.68 21.38
C GLU A 12 -2.06 -12.08 22.16
N LYS A 13 -1.44 -13.20 21.79
CA LYS A 13 -0.19 -13.70 22.43
C LYS A 13 1.09 -13.06 21.87
N GLY A 14 0.95 -12.04 20.99
CA GLY A 14 2.09 -11.39 20.34
C GLY A 14 2.80 -12.30 19.33
N HIS A 15 3.93 -11.80 18.80
CA HIS A 15 4.73 -12.49 17.77
C HIS A 15 6.10 -12.95 18.28
N GLY A 16 6.40 -12.73 19.58
CA GLY A 16 7.73 -12.98 20.14
C GLY A 16 8.78 -12.04 19.53
N PHE A 17 10.03 -12.47 19.47
CA PHE A 17 11.10 -11.72 18.82
C PHE A 17 10.98 -11.85 17.30
N VAL A 18 10.87 -10.73 16.62
CA VAL A 18 10.73 -10.68 15.15
C VAL A 18 11.72 -9.70 14.54
N SER A 19 12.28 -10.06 13.38
CA SER A 19 13.01 -9.15 12.52
C SER A 19 12.05 -8.22 11.78
N LEU A 20 12.56 -7.14 11.15
CA LEU A 20 11.77 -6.23 10.33
C LEU A 20 10.97 -6.99 9.25
N LYS A 21 11.62 -7.90 8.51
CA LYS A 21 10.96 -8.73 7.50
C LYS A 21 9.79 -9.53 8.09
N ASN A 22 10.00 -10.20 9.22
CA ASN A 22 8.98 -11.01 9.87
C ASN A 22 7.87 -10.16 10.51
N ALA A 23 8.20 -8.99 11.04
CA ALA A 23 7.22 -8.04 11.57
C ALA A 23 6.28 -7.52 10.46
N MET A 24 6.82 -7.17 9.28
CA MET A 24 6.01 -6.81 8.12
C MET A 24 5.19 -8.00 7.60
N LYS A 25 5.80 -9.17 7.44
CA LYS A 25 5.16 -10.40 6.98
C LYS A 25 3.91 -10.74 7.80
N GLN A 26 4.00 -10.61 9.12
CA GLN A 26 2.97 -10.99 10.07
C GLN A 26 2.15 -9.79 10.57
N SER A 27 2.40 -8.57 10.07
CA SER A 27 1.74 -7.33 10.52
C SER A 27 1.82 -7.15 12.05
N CYS A 28 3.02 -7.18 12.61
CA CYS A 28 3.23 -7.04 14.05
C CYS A 28 3.10 -5.59 14.50
N ASP A 29 1.96 -5.21 15.09
CA ASP A 29 1.69 -3.83 15.51
C ASP A 29 2.70 -3.34 16.54
N THR A 30 3.03 -4.16 17.55
CA THR A 30 3.94 -3.76 18.62
C THR A 30 5.35 -3.46 18.12
N TYR A 31 5.83 -4.16 17.10
CA TYR A 31 7.10 -3.83 16.44
C TYR A 31 7.04 -2.43 15.79
N PHE A 32 5.97 -2.13 15.06
CA PHE A 32 5.83 -0.84 14.39
C PHE A 32 5.48 0.30 15.34
N TYR A 33 4.83 0.05 16.47
CA TYR A 33 4.71 1.04 17.54
C TYR A 33 6.09 1.49 18.03
N GLU A 34 7.00 0.55 18.28
CA GLU A 34 8.34 0.87 18.75
C GLU A 34 9.18 1.60 17.69
N ILE A 35 9.12 1.15 16.44
CA ILE A 35 9.79 1.86 15.33
C ILE A 35 9.25 3.28 15.18
N ALA A 36 7.93 3.48 15.25
CA ALA A 36 7.32 4.81 15.18
C ALA A 36 7.76 5.70 16.35
N ARG A 37 7.82 5.13 17.56
CA ARG A 37 8.32 5.83 18.76
C ARG A 37 9.75 6.35 18.57
N LEU A 38 10.62 5.53 17.98
CA LEU A 38 12.03 5.89 17.73
C LEU A 38 12.19 6.93 16.61
N LEU A 39 11.34 6.86 15.58
CA LEU A 39 11.40 7.77 14.42
C LEU A 39 10.75 9.12 14.70
N GLY A 40 9.62 9.12 15.39
CA GLY A 40 8.74 10.28 15.53
C GLY A 40 7.90 10.53 14.27
N VAL A 41 6.74 11.19 14.46
CA VAL A 41 5.77 11.44 13.38
C VAL A 41 6.31 12.29 12.25
N ASP A 42 7.18 13.25 12.54
CA ASP A 42 7.69 14.17 11.51
C ASP A 42 8.59 13.46 10.50
N ARG A 43 9.41 12.49 10.92
CA ARG A 43 10.20 11.64 10.01
C ARG A 43 9.32 10.69 9.22
N LEU A 44 8.25 10.15 9.84
CA LEU A 44 7.26 9.34 9.14
C LEU A 44 6.57 10.15 8.05
N ASN A 45 6.15 11.40 8.36
CA ASN A 45 5.54 12.32 7.40
C ASN A 45 6.46 12.60 6.19
N VAL A 46 7.74 12.94 6.44
CA VAL A 46 8.71 13.18 5.36
C VAL A 46 8.84 11.97 4.44
N THR A 47 8.89 10.77 5.02
CA THR A 47 8.99 9.52 4.23
C THR A 47 7.71 9.24 3.46
N ALA A 48 6.54 9.42 4.07
CA ALA A 48 5.24 9.23 3.44
C ALA A 48 5.03 10.14 2.23
N LYS A 49 5.43 11.41 2.34
CA LYS A 49 5.38 12.38 1.24
C LYS A 49 6.25 11.99 0.05
N LYS A 50 7.40 11.36 0.25
CA LYS A 50 8.21 10.84 -0.86
C LYS A 50 7.43 9.84 -1.71
N PHE A 51 6.54 9.07 -1.10
CA PHE A 51 5.65 8.13 -1.78
C PHE A 51 4.37 8.77 -2.35
N GLY A 52 4.13 10.06 -2.12
CA GLY A 52 2.93 10.77 -2.57
C GLY A 52 1.75 10.73 -1.59
N LEU A 53 1.95 10.23 -0.36
CA LEU A 53 0.90 10.21 0.66
C LEU A 53 0.69 11.61 1.26
N GLY A 54 -0.56 12.05 1.34
CA GLY A 54 -0.92 13.38 1.83
C GLY A 54 -0.74 14.49 0.78
N GLU A 55 -0.63 14.14 -0.51
CA GLU A 55 -0.45 15.06 -1.63
C GLU A 55 -1.35 14.65 -2.82
N LYS A 56 -1.71 15.60 -3.69
CA LYS A 56 -2.34 15.28 -4.97
C LYS A 56 -1.29 14.62 -5.88
N VAL A 57 -1.61 13.47 -6.48
CA VAL A 57 -0.66 12.69 -7.28
C VAL A 57 -0.91 12.77 -8.78
N LEU A 58 -2.12 13.17 -9.20
CA LEU A 58 -2.48 13.42 -10.59
C LEU A 58 -2.31 14.88 -11.00
N GLY A 59 -2.20 15.78 -10.03
CA GLY A 59 -1.94 17.19 -10.24
C GLY A 59 -3.03 17.88 -11.07
N GLU A 60 -2.64 18.36 -12.25
CA GLU A 60 -3.49 19.20 -13.12
C GLU A 60 -4.62 18.42 -13.82
N TYR A 61 -4.60 17.09 -13.80
CA TYR A 61 -5.60 16.29 -14.52
C TYR A 61 -6.96 16.20 -13.81
N PHE A 62 -6.99 16.43 -12.49
CA PHE A 62 -8.20 16.30 -11.68
C PHE A 62 -8.30 17.36 -10.59
N ASP A 63 -9.12 18.37 -10.80
CA ASP A 63 -9.35 19.43 -9.83
C ASP A 63 -9.89 18.93 -8.50
N ASN A 64 -10.73 17.91 -8.53
CA ASN A 64 -11.38 17.32 -7.35
C ASN A 64 -10.56 16.19 -6.68
N GLU A 65 -9.30 15.98 -7.06
CA GLU A 65 -8.45 15.00 -6.40
C GLU A 65 -8.29 15.35 -4.91
N LYS A 66 -8.48 14.35 -4.06
CA LYS A 66 -8.25 14.49 -2.62
C LYS A 66 -6.79 14.22 -2.30
N SER A 67 -6.14 15.17 -1.62
CA SER A 67 -4.76 15.02 -1.17
C SER A 67 -4.59 13.97 -0.04
N GLY A 68 -5.69 13.57 0.61
CA GLY A 68 -5.56 12.82 1.86
C GLY A 68 -4.86 13.66 2.93
N LEU A 69 -4.34 12.96 3.94
CA LEU A 69 -3.59 13.56 5.04
C LEU A 69 -2.56 12.58 5.57
N PHE A 70 -1.31 12.98 5.64
CA PHE A 70 -0.33 12.34 6.53
C PHE A 70 0.07 13.36 7.59
N PRO A 71 -0.28 13.17 8.88
CA PRO A 71 -0.13 14.19 9.92
C PRO A 71 1.35 14.42 10.30
N ASN A 72 1.61 15.59 10.87
CA ASN A 72 2.85 15.92 11.57
C ASN A 72 2.57 16.87 12.74
N THR A 73 3.60 17.21 13.51
CA THR A 73 3.47 18.07 14.69
C THR A 73 2.94 19.46 14.35
N ASN A 74 3.39 20.05 13.24
CA ASN A 74 2.94 21.37 12.79
C ASN A 74 1.49 21.36 12.31
N TRP A 75 1.12 20.33 11.53
CA TRP A 75 -0.26 20.17 11.09
C TRP A 75 -1.23 20.15 12.27
N LYS A 76 -0.93 19.35 13.31
CA LYS A 76 -1.83 19.25 14.47
C LYS A 76 -1.94 20.57 15.22
N ARG A 77 -0.82 21.26 15.42
CA ARG A 77 -0.81 22.57 16.08
C ARG A 77 -1.66 23.58 15.33
N ASN A 78 -1.49 23.66 14.00
CA ASN A 78 -2.15 24.65 13.16
C ASN A 78 -3.65 24.37 12.96
N ASN A 79 -4.06 23.09 12.88
CA ASN A 79 -5.43 22.73 12.56
C ASN A 79 -6.28 22.41 13.80
N LEU A 80 -5.67 21.93 14.88
CA LEU A 80 -6.38 21.50 16.08
C LEU A 80 -6.02 22.32 17.33
N GLY A 81 -5.08 23.27 17.25
CA GLY A 81 -4.64 24.09 18.37
C GLY A 81 -4.01 23.31 19.52
N ARG A 82 -3.55 22.07 19.28
CA ARG A 82 -3.04 21.16 20.31
C ARG A 82 -1.66 20.61 19.95
N GLY A 83 -0.83 20.34 20.96
CA GLY A 83 0.45 19.66 20.78
C GLY A 83 0.29 18.20 20.37
N TRP A 84 1.29 17.66 19.73
CA TRP A 84 1.37 16.25 19.39
C TRP A 84 1.67 15.40 20.62
N VAL A 85 1.07 14.22 20.76
CA VAL A 85 1.34 13.29 21.86
C VAL A 85 1.88 11.97 21.34
N LEU A 86 2.69 11.29 22.15
CA LEU A 86 3.39 10.06 21.75
C LEU A 86 2.42 8.94 21.32
N GLY A 87 1.28 8.82 21.97
CA GLY A 87 0.26 7.82 21.61
C GLY A 87 -0.24 7.96 20.16
N GLU A 88 -0.33 9.19 19.64
CA GLU A 88 -0.68 9.45 18.23
C GLU A 88 0.43 8.99 17.29
N THR A 89 1.71 9.14 17.69
CA THR A 89 2.83 8.61 16.90
C THR A 89 2.74 7.08 16.77
N LEU A 90 2.44 6.38 17.86
CA LEU A 90 2.29 4.92 17.83
C LEU A 90 1.21 4.50 16.86
N ILE A 91 0.03 5.10 16.95
CA ILE A 91 -1.11 4.79 16.08
C ILE A 91 -0.79 5.15 14.62
N THR A 92 -0.12 6.28 14.37
CA THR A 92 0.35 6.67 13.03
C THR A 92 1.31 5.62 12.45
N GLY A 93 2.15 5.01 13.29
CA GLY A 93 3.10 3.97 12.87
C GLY A 93 2.49 2.70 12.30
N ILE A 94 1.23 2.45 12.56
CA ILE A 94 0.46 1.33 11.98
C ILE A 94 -0.59 1.79 10.95
N GLY A 95 -0.51 3.05 10.51
CA GLY A 95 -1.40 3.58 9.47
C GLY A 95 -2.80 3.98 9.95
N GLN A 96 -2.96 4.25 11.24
CA GLN A 96 -4.23 4.64 11.86
C GLN A 96 -4.20 6.10 12.36
N GLY A 97 -5.24 6.52 13.06
CA GLY A 97 -5.35 7.85 13.63
C GLY A 97 -5.80 8.90 12.62
N TYR A 98 -5.01 9.95 12.43
CA TYR A 98 -5.34 11.06 11.51
C TYR A 98 -4.98 10.77 10.05
N ILE A 99 -4.34 9.62 9.74
CA ILE A 99 -3.96 9.29 8.36
C ILE A 99 -5.20 9.11 7.49
N GLN A 100 -5.21 9.79 6.35
CA GLN A 100 -6.19 9.63 5.28
C GLN A 100 -5.45 9.46 3.96
N THR A 101 -5.75 8.39 3.25
CA THR A 101 -5.14 8.10 1.94
C THR A 101 -6.21 7.77 0.91
N THR A 102 -5.91 8.05 -0.36
CA THR A 102 -6.74 7.58 -1.46
C THR A 102 -6.23 6.22 -1.97
N PRO A 103 -7.08 5.39 -2.59
CA PRO A 103 -6.65 4.15 -3.25
C PRO A 103 -5.52 4.38 -4.26
N LEU A 104 -5.59 5.50 -4.99
CA LEU A 104 -4.57 5.87 -5.96
C LEU A 104 -3.21 6.15 -5.32
N GLN A 105 -3.18 6.85 -4.19
CA GLN A 105 -1.93 7.07 -3.44
C GLN A 105 -1.31 5.76 -2.96
N LEU A 106 -2.12 4.83 -2.46
CA LEU A 106 -1.65 3.50 -2.05
C LEU A 106 -1.14 2.68 -3.25
N CYS A 107 -1.82 2.77 -4.40
CA CYS A 107 -1.37 2.13 -5.64
C CYS A 107 -0.04 2.72 -6.12
N LEU A 108 0.09 4.05 -6.14
CA LEU A 108 1.32 4.75 -6.52
C LEU A 108 2.49 4.38 -5.61
N MET A 109 2.28 4.39 -4.29
CA MET A 109 3.29 3.94 -3.32
C MET A 109 3.74 2.51 -3.63
N THR A 110 2.79 1.62 -3.90
CA THR A 110 3.07 0.21 -4.21
C THR A 110 3.84 0.06 -5.52
N ALA A 111 3.48 0.81 -6.56
CA ALA A 111 4.21 0.84 -7.83
C ALA A 111 5.66 1.35 -7.66
N GLN A 112 5.86 2.37 -6.82
CA GLN A 112 7.19 2.90 -6.50
C GLN A 112 8.03 1.94 -5.66
N ILE A 113 7.42 1.11 -4.81
CA ILE A 113 8.11 0.01 -4.14
C ILE A 113 8.48 -1.07 -5.16
N ALA A 114 7.54 -1.45 -6.03
CA ALA A 114 7.73 -2.49 -7.03
C ALA A 114 8.88 -2.20 -8.01
N ASN A 115 9.01 -0.95 -8.45
CA ASN A 115 10.05 -0.52 -9.40
C ASN A 115 11.45 -0.29 -8.79
N GLY A 116 11.63 -0.60 -7.50
CA GLY A 116 12.91 -0.42 -6.81
C GLY A 116 13.11 0.95 -6.17
N GLY A 117 12.05 1.72 -5.96
CA GLY A 117 12.07 3.02 -5.26
C GLY A 117 12.33 4.21 -6.16
N TYR A 118 11.97 4.11 -7.43
CA TYR A 118 12.00 5.25 -8.35
C TYR A 118 10.67 5.99 -8.35
N LYS A 119 10.74 7.32 -8.41
CA LYS A 119 9.56 8.19 -8.46
C LYS A 119 8.77 7.95 -9.74
N ILE A 120 7.46 7.82 -9.61
CA ILE A 120 6.50 7.70 -10.72
C ILE A 120 5.63 8.95 -10.75
N LYS A 121 5.41 9.51 -11.94
CA LYS A 121 4.35 10.48 -12.21
C LYS A 121 3.21 9.73 -12.93
N PRO A 122 2.09 9.45 -12.27
CA PRO A 122 1.01 8.68 -12.89
C PRO A 122 0.38 9.45 -14.05
N LYS A 123 -0.07 8.73 -15.08
CA LYS A 123 -0.81 9.26 -16.24
C LYS A 123 -2.10 8.48 -16.39
N ILE A 124 -3.19 9.16 -16.75
CA ILE A 124 -4.52 8.54 -16.96
C ILE A 124 -4.89 8.55 -18.44
N ILE A 125 -4.48 9.58 -19.17
CA ILE A 125 -4.84 9.75 -20.58
C ILE A 125 -3.76 9.14 -21.44
N VAL A 126 -4.15 8.19 -22.30
CA VAL A 126 -3.37 7.68 -23.42
C VAL A 126 -4.08 8.16 -24.69
N ASN A 127 -3.39 8.93 -25.51
CA ASN A 127 -3.92 9.33 -26.82
C ASN A 127 -3.82 8.15 -27.78
N ASP A 128 -4.97 7.68 -28.27
CA ASP A 128 -5.05 6.56 -29.22
C ASP A 128 -4.79 6.97 -30.69
N ASP A 129 -4.52 8.25 -30.97
CA ASP A 129 -4.16 8.72 -32.31
C ASP A 129 -2.74 8.22 -32.65
N PRO A 130 -2.55 7.46 -33.78
CA PRO A 130 -1.24 6.96 -34.21
C PRO A 130 -0.17 8.04 -34.37
N LEU A 131 -0.53 9.23 -34.83
CA LEU A 131 0.35 10.42 -34.89
C LEU A 131 0.68 10.96 -33.50
N SER A 132 -0.25 10.84 -32.54
CA SER A 132 0.00 11.23 -31.15
C SER A 132 0.77 10.16 -30.39
N LEU A 133 0.71 8.88 -30.80
CA LEU A 133 1.54 7.80 -30.26
C LEU A 133 3.01 7.96 -30.62
N GLU A 134 3.31 8.40 -31.83
CA GLU A 134 4.68 8.69 -32.26
C GLU A 134 5.21 9.95 -31.57
N ASN A 135 4.38 11.00 -31.46
CA ASN A 135 4.67 12.18 -30.67
C ASN A 135 4.71 11.89 -29.17
N ALA A 136 3.89 10.93 -28.67
CA ALA A 136 3.92 10.50 -27.28
C ALA A 136 5.11 9.60 -26.97
N LYS A 137 5.56 8.75 -27.90
CA LYS A 137 6.84 8.02 -27.76
C LYS A 137 7.99 8.99 -27.71
N THR A 138 8.05 9.97 -28.62
CA THR A 138 9.06 11.03 -28.61
C THR A 138 8.95 11.92 -27.37
N ALA A 139 7.74 12.25 -26.92
CA ALA A 139 7.53 12.98 -25.67
C ALA A 139 7.82 12.14 -24.43
N MET A 140 7.57 10.81 -24.45
CA MET A 140 7.98 9.89 -23.38
C MET A 140 9.49 9.68 -23.34
N GLU A 141 10.15 9.60 -24.48
CA GLU A 141 11.61 9.57 -24.57
C GLU A 141 12.22 10.90 -24.11
N LEU A 142 11.69 12.04 -24.57
CA LEU A 142 12.10 13.36 -24.09
C LEU A 142 11.78 13.57 -22.61
N GLN A 143 10.66 13.05 -22.11
CA GLN A 143 10.29 13.13 -20.68
C GLN A 143 11.06 12.12 -19.82
N SER A 144 11.46 10.95 -20.36
CA SER A 144 12.40 10.04 -19.71
C SER A 144 13.81 10.64 -19.62
N LEU A 145 14.16 11.49 -20.55
CA LEU A 145 15.39 12.30 -20.52
C LEU A 145 15.26 13.53 -19.58
N GLN A 146 14.06 14.06 -19.38
CA GLN A 146 13.80 15.24 -18.54
C GLN A 146 13.37 14.92 -17.10
N THR A 147 12.83 13.73 -16.81
CA THR A 147 12.69 13.23 -15.45
C THR A 147 13.87 12.31 -15.18
N PRO A 148 14.93 12.78 -14.51
CA PRO A 148 15.98 11.89 -14.05
C PRO A 148 15.29 10.78 -13.25
N ASN A 149 15.76 9.54 -13.38
CA ASN A 149 15.39 8.39 -12.55
C ASN A 149 15.59 8.76 -11.07
N THR A 150 14.66 9.56 -10.54
CA THR A 150 14.76 10.11 -9.19
C THR A 150 14.48 9.01 -8.21
N LYS A 151 15.52 8.55 -7.55
CA LYS A 151 15.38 7.60 -6.44
C LYS A 151 14.74 8.29 -5.25
N LEU A 152 13.76 7.64 -4.65
CA LEU A 152 13.12 8.10 -3.42
C LEU A 152 14.06 7.97 -2.21
N PHE A 153 14.99 7.00 -2.28
CA PHE A 153 15.95 6.69 -1.22
C PHE A 153 17.34 6.41 -1.80
N ASN A 154 18.36 6.83 -1.07
CA ASN A 154 19.75 6.65 -1.49
C ASN A 154 20.20 5.18 -1.43
N ASP A 155 19.73 4.43 -0.42
CA ASP A 155 20.08 3.02 -0.26
C ASP A 155 18.95 2.11 -0.81
N PRO A 156 19.21 1.40 -1.93
CA PRO A 156 18.25 0.49 -2.53
C PRO A 156 17.93 -0.72 -1.65
N LYS A 157 18.79 -1.05 -0.69
CA LYS A 157 18.55 -2.16 0.25
C LYS A 157 17.28 -1.96 1.06
N ASN A 158 16.93 -0.70 1.38
CA ASN A 158 15.72 -0.38 2.14
C ASN A 158 14.46 -0.82 1.37
N ILE A 159 14.40 -0.53 0.07
CA ILE A 159 13.26 -0.94 -0.76
C ILE A 159 13.24 -2.46 -0.95
N LYS A 160 14.41 -3.08 -1.16
CA LYS A 160 14.51 -4.53 -1.31
C LYS A 160 13.98 -5.29 -0.10
N ILE A 161 14.30 -4.85 1.11
CA ILE A 161 13.76 -5.45 2.35
C ILE A 161 12.23 -5.37 2.37
N VAL A 162 11.64 -4.24 1.96
CA VAL A 162 10.19 -4.07 1.88
C VAL A 162 9.58 -5.00 0.83
N GLN A 163 10.18 -5.09 -0.36
CA GLN A 163 9.74 -6.00 -1.41
C GLN A 163 9.75 -7.47 -0.95
N GLU A 164 10.84 -7.91 -0.31
CA GLU A 164 10.97 -9.26 0.24
C GLU A 164 9.94 -9.53 1.36
N ALA A 165 9.67 -8.54 2.21
CA ALA A 165 8.68 -8.66 3.26
C ALA A 165 7.24 -8.73 2.71
N MET A 166 6.92 -7.95 1.67
CA MET A 166 5.63 -8.02 0.96
C MET A 166 5.46 -9.37 0.25
N PHE A 167 6.53 -9.89 -0.38
CA PHE A 167 6.52 -11.24 -0.95
C PHE A 167 6.26 -12.29 0.12
N SER A 168 6.99 -12.24 1.23
CA SER A 168 6.84 -13.17 2.34
C SER A 168 5.45 -13.12 2.97
N SER A 169 4.82 -11.92 3.04
CA SER A 169 3.46 -11.75 3.55
C SER A 169 2.41 -12.52 2.73
N THR A 170 2.67 -12.69 1.43
CA THR A 170 1.75 -13.39 0.51
C THR A 170 2.14 -14.85 0.29
N ASN A 171 3.45 -15.17 0.21
CA ASN A 171 3.90 -16.46 -0.32
C ASN A 171 4.53 -17.39 0.74
N GLU A 172 4.85 -16.89 1.92
CA GLU A 172 5.44 -17.72 2.98
C GLU A 172 4.43 -18.02 4.10
N GLN A 173 4.62 -19.17 4.77
CA GLN A 173 3.81 -19.54 5.94
C GLN A 173 3.82 -18.43 7.00
N PHE A 174 2.71 -18.28 7.71
CA PHE A 174 2.44 -17.22 8.69
C PHE A 174 2.33 -15.81 8.09
N GLY A 175 2.46 -15.63 6.77
CA GLY A 175 2.14 -14.37 6.10
C GLY A 175 0.65 -14.06 6.19
N THR A 176 0.30 -12.77 6.39
CA THR A 176 -1.12 -12.36 6.61
C THR A 176 -2.02 -12.62 5.40
N SER A 177 -1.46 -12.72 4.20
CA SER A 177 -2.19 -13.04 2.97
C SER A 177 -1.79 -14.38 2.33
N TYR A 178 -1.14 -15.26 3.08
CA TYR A 178 -0.65 -16.57 2.58
C TYR A 178 -1.72 -17.43 1.89
N ARG A 179 -2.97 -17.35 2.34
CA ARG A 179 -4.09 -18.10 1.74
C ARG A 179 -4.43 -17.63 0.32
N SER A 180 -4.04 -16.41 -0.04
CA SER A 180 -4.25 -15.82 -1.37
C SER A 180 -3.06 -15.98 -2.30
N ARG A 181 -2.01 -16.73 -1.92
CA ARG A 181 -0.85 -16.97 -2.78
C ARG A 181 -1.23 -17.69 -4.06
N ILE A 182 -0.37 -17.55 -5.05
CA ILE A 182 -0.40 -18.34 -6.28
C ILE A 182 0.92 -19.07 -6.37
N ASP A 183 0.89 -20.39 -6.47
CA ASP A 183 2.09 -21.21 -6.46
C ASP A 183 2.83 -21.15 -7.80
N ASP A 184 2.12 -20.91 -8.91
CA ASP A 184 2.72 -20.73 -10.23
C ASP A 184 3.55 -19.44 -10.28
N PRO A 185 4.88 -19.53 -10.55
CA PRO A 185 5.78 -18.39 -10.62
C PRO A 185 5.34 -17.26 -11.59
N LYS A 186 4.61 -17.61 -12.65
CA LYS A 186 4.06 -16.68 -13.63
C LYS A 186 3.16 -15.64 -12.97
N TYR A 187 2.35 -16.06 -12.01
CA TYR A 187 1.34 -15.22 -11.36
C TYR A 187 1.72 -14.81 -9.94
N GLN A 188 2.90 -15.22 -9.45
CA GLN A 188 3.33 -14.83 -8.12
C GLN A 188 3.36 -13.31 -7.96
N PHE A 189 2.76 -12.84 -6.90
CA PHE A 189 2.70 -11.42 -6.55
C PHE A 189 3.12 -11.18 -5.11
N ALA A 190 3.49 -9.96 -4.80
CA ALA A 190 3.81 -9.50 -3.46
C ALA A 190 2.76 -8.51 -2.99
N GLY A 191 2.33 -8.61 -1.74
CA GLY A 191 1.29 -7.72 -1.23
C GLY A 191 1.30 -7.55 0.27
N LYS A 192 0.44 -6.63 0.74
CA LYS A 192 0.29 -6.32 2.15
C LYS A 192 -1.16 -6.02 2.47
N THR A 193 -1.66 -6.69 3.48
CA THR A 193 -2.98 -6.43 4.06
C THR A 193 -2.99 -5.13 4.85
N GLY A 194 -4.10 -4.44 4.83
CA GLY A 194 -4.41 -3.31 5.67
C GLY A 194 -5.83 -3.42 6.22
N THR A 195 -6.10 -2.67 7.29
CA THR A 195 -7.43 -2.51 7.87
C THR A 195 -7.56 -1.06 8.31
N ALA A 196 -8.56 -0.35 7.78
CA ALA A 196 -8.87 1.00 8.22
C ALA A 196 -10.00 0.95 9.24
N GLN A 197 -9.70 1.30 10.48
CA GLN A 197 -10.68 1.28 11.56
C GLN A 197 -11.73 2.37 11.37
N VAL A 198 -13.00 1.99 11.38
CA VAL A 198 -14.14 2.90 11.30
C VAL A 198 -14.45 3.51 12.66
N LYS A 199 -14.29 2.73 13.72
CA LYS A 199 -14.48 3.18 15.10
C LYS A 199 -13.44 2.62 16.04
N ARG A 200 -13.27 3.28 17.19
CA ARG A 200 -12.44 2.75 18.28
C ARG A 200 -13.09 1.53 18.89
N ILE A 201 -12.36 0.41 18.94
CA ILE A 201 -12.81 -0.81 19.61
C ILE A 201 -12.73 -0.61 21.13
N SER A 202 -13.82 -0.77 21.84
CA SER A 202 -13.87 -0.71 23.29
C SER A 202 -13.24 -1.96 23.93
N LYS A 203 -12.86 -1.87 25.21
CA LYS A 203 -12.33 -3.02 25.96
C LYS A 203 -13.33 -4.19 25.95
N ARG A 204 -14.61 -3.91 26.17
CA ARG A 204 -15.69 -4.90 26.15
C ARG A 204 -15.85 -5.59 24.78
N GLU A 205 -15.80 -4.82 23.69
CA GLU A 205 -15.89 -5.39 22.34
C GLU A 205 -14.71 -6.30 22.01
N ARG A 206 -13.52 -5.96 22.52
CA ARG A 206 -12.31 -6.79 22.38
C ARG A 206 -12.43 -8.09 23.16
N GLU A 207 -12.97 -8.05 24.38
CA GLU A 207 -13.19 -9.24 25.21
C GLU A 207 -14.27 -10.17 24.63
N LEU A 208 -15.24 -9.63 23.90
CA LEU A 208 -16.30 -10.41 23.25
C LEU A 208 -15.85 -11.12 21.97
N ASP A 209 -14.71 -10.75 21.38
CA ASP A 209 -14.16 -11.31 20.12
C ASP A 209 -15.25 -11.52 19.05
N LEU A 210 -16.01 -10.45 18.76
CA LEU A 210 -17.18 -10.51 17.89
C LEU A 210 -16.77 -10.91 16.46
N LYS A 211 -17.53 -11.86 15.89
CA LYS A 211 -17.42 -12.17 14.46
C LYS A 211 -17.92 -11.00 13.61
N LEU A 212 -17.43 -10.89 12.37
CA LEU A 212 -17.80 -9.78 11.48
C LEU A 212 -19.32 -9.60 11.32
N GLU A 213 -20.06 -10.72 11.25
CA GLU A 213 -21.52 -10.73 11.08
C GLU A 213 -22.26 -10.17 12.28
N GLN A 214 -21.65 -10.24 13.47
CA GLN A 214 -22.19 -9.72 14.73
C GLN A 214 -21.95 -8.23 14.92
N ILE A 215 -21.03 -7.65 14.10
CA ILE A 215 -20.77 -6.21 14.12
C ILE A 215 -21.73 -5.53 13.14
N PRO A 216 -22.45 -4.46 13.55
CA PRO A 216 -23.29 -3.68 12.64
C PRO A 216 -22.50 -3.25 11.39
N TYR A 217 -23.09 -3.35 10.21
CA TYR A 217 -22.39 -3.09 8.93
C TYR A 217 -21.62 -1.78 8.93
N LYS A 218 -22.24 -0.69 9.38
CA LYS A 218 -21.64 0.65 9.43
C LYS A 218 -20.43 0.77 10.36
N ASP A 219 -20.28 -0.16 11.31
CA ASP A 219 -19.22 -0.16 12.32
C ASP A 219 -18.06 -1.11 11.95
N ARG A 220 -18.21 -1.89 10.86
CA ARG A 220 -17.18 -2.79 10.39
C ARG A 220 -16.04 -2.01 9.78
N ASP A 221 -14.81 -2.45 10.04
CA ASP A 221 -13.61 -1.85 9.46
C ASP A 221 -13.57 -2.05 7.95
N HIS A 222 -12.88 -1.15 7.23
CA HIS A 222 -12.63 -1.33 5.80
C HIS A 222 -11.44 -2.27 5.60
N ALA A 223 -11.61 -3.25 4.72
CA ALA A 223 -10.56 -4.18 4.34
C ALA A 223 -9.73 -3.61 3.19
N LEU A 224 -8.40 -3.58 3.35
CA LEU A 224 -7.48 -3.06 2.34
C LEU A 224 -6.47 -4.12 1.94
N TYR A 225 -6.04 -4.04 0.70
CA TYR A 225 -4.92 -4.80 0.19
C TYR A 225 -4.18 -4.01 -0.89
N VAL A 226 -2.86 -3.96 -0.79
CA VAL A 226 -2.00 -3.43 -1.83
C VAL A 226 -1.08 -4.53 -2.32
N ALA A 227 -0.85 -4.59 -3.63
CA ALA A 227 0.00 -5.61 -4.20
C ALA A 227 0.61 -5.19 -5.53
N TYR A 228 1.67 -5.87 -5.92
CA TYR A 228 2.29 -5.73 -7.24
C TYR A 228 2.69 -7.11 -7.79
N GLY A 229 2.70 -7.23 -9.09
CA GLY A 229 3.05 -8.48 -9.78
C GLY A 229 3.29 -8.31 -11.28
N PRO A 230 3.87 -9.36 -11.92
CA PRO A 230 4.54 -10.51 -11.32
C PRO A 230 5.71 -10.12 -10.42
N TYR A 231 6.00 -10.89 -9.36
CA TYR A 231 7.01 -10.48 -8.37
C TYR A 231 8.41 -10.27 -8.95
N LYS A 232 8.87 -11.19 -9.81
CA LYS A 232 10.22 -11.12 -10.40
C LYS A 232 10.38 -10.02 -11.43
N ASN A 233 9.31 -9.68 -12.16
CA ASN A 233 9.28 -8.64 -13.17
C ASN A 233 8.00 -7.82 -13.03
N PRO A 234 7.94 -6.88 -12.09
CA PRO A 234 6.72 -6.15 -11.78
C PRO A 234 6.24 -5.32 -12.97
N ARG A 235 5.00 -5.57 -13.41
CA ARG A 235 4.32 -4.82 -14.47
C ARG A 235 3.09 -4.08 -13.95
N TYR A 236 2.49 -4.58 -12.87
CA TYR A 236 1.23 -4.07 -12.33
C TYR A 236 1.34 -3.82 -10.84
N ALA A 237 0.71 -2.77 -10.39
CA ALA A 237 0.42 -2.51 -9.00
C ALA A 237 -1.08 -2.27 -8.83
N LEU A 238 -1.63 -2.67 -7.69
CA LEU A 238 -3.03 -2.48 -7.38
C LEU A 238 -3.23 -2.07 -5.92
N SER A 239 -4.35 -1.40 -5.67
CA SER A 239 -4.88 -1.14 -4.35
C SER A 239 -6.37 -1.51 -4.35
N ILE A 240 -6.76 -2.36 -3.41
CA ILE A 240 -8.14 -2.82 -3.24
C ILE A 240 -8.65 -2.36 -1.90
N ILE A 241 -9.84 -1.75 -1.89
CA ILE A 241 -10.59 -1.39 -0.70
C ILE A 241 -11.95 -2.08 -0.79
N VAL A 242 -12.30 -2.81 0.26
CA VAL A 242 -13.66 -3.35 0.46
C VAL A 242 -14.25 -2.64 1.66
N GLU A 243 -15.14 -1.70 1.40
CA GLU A 243 -15.80 -0.96 2.45
C GLU A 243 -16.56 -1.90 3.38
N HIS A 244 -16.35 -1.71 4.69
CA HIS A 244 -16.94 -2.55 5.73
C HIS A 244 -16.67 -4.06 5.60
N GLY A 245 -15.61 -4.42 4.84
CA GLY A 245 -15.23 -5.81 4.58
C GLY A 245 -14.50 -6.50 5.74
N GLY A 246 -14.17 -5.76 6.79
CA GLY A 246 -13.51 -6.26 8.00
C GLY A 246 -12.02 -6.51 7.78
N SER A 247 -11.63 -7.67 7.29
CA SER A 247 -10.22 -8.06 7.21
C SER A 247 -9.67 -8.04 5.79
N GLY A 248 -8.56 -7.33 5.57
CA GLY A 248 -7.86 -7.30 4.29
C GLY A 248 -7.45 -8.68 3.78
N SER A 249 -7.09 -9.61 4.68
CA SER A 249 -6.72 -10.98 4.31
C SER A 249 -7.89 -11.84 3.83
N LYS A 250 -9.11 -11.55 4.33
CA LYS A 250 -10.32 -12.34 4.00
C LYS A 250 -11.11 -11.73 2.84
N ALA A 251 -11.21 -10.40 2.77
CA ALA A 251 -12.05 -9.72 1.78
C ALA A 251 -11.24 -9.21 0.56
N ALA A 252 -10.10 -8.54 0.78
CA ALA A 252 -9.40 -7.84 -0.31
C ALA A 252 -8.29 -8.69 -0.99
N ALA A 253 -7.51 -9.46 -0.23
CA ALA A 253 -6.41 -10.25 -0.78
C ALA A 253 -6.87 -11.35 -1.77
N PRO A 254 -8.01 -12.08 -1.58
CA PRO A 254 -8.50 -13.01 -2.57
C PRO A 254 -8.85 -12.35 -3.91
N MET A 255 -9.38 -11.12 -3.89
CA MET A 255 -9.68 -10.36 -5.11
C MET A 255 -8.41 -10.02 -5.89
N ALA A 256 -7.32 -9.65 -5.19
CA ALA A 256 -6.03 -9.42 -5.84
C ALA A 256 -5.49 -10.66 -6.55
N LYS A 257 -5.65 -11.84 -5.95
CA LYS A 257 -5.27 -13.13 -6.54
C LYS A 257 -5.94 -13.34 -7.89
N GLU A 258 -7.26 -13.16 -7.97
CA GLU A 258 -8.01 -13.34 -9.21
C GLU A 258 -7.67 -12.25 -10.25
N LEU A 259 -7.52 -11.00 -9.81
CA LEU A 259 -7.15 -9.90 -10.71
C LEU A 259 -5.77 -10.12 -11.35
N PHE A 260 -4.76 -10.57 -10.61
CA PHE A 260 -3.43 -10.83 -11.19
C PHE A 260 -3.46 -11.91 -12.26
N LYS A 261 -4.21 -12.99 -12.06
CA LYS A 261 -4.39 -14.02 -13.09
C LYS A 261 -5.02 -13.42 -14.35
N LEU A 262 -6.16 -12.73 -14.21
CA LEU A 262 -6.87 -12.14 -15.32
C LEU A 262 -6.04 -11.12 -16.10
N ILE A 263 -5.31 -10.24 -15.41
CA ILE A 263 -4.51 -9.19 -16.03
C ILE A 263 -3.32 -9.81 -16.79
N ILE A 264 -2.62 -10.75 -16.20
CA ILE A 264 -1.44 -11.39 -16.80
C ILE A 264 -1.84 -12.22 -18.00
N ASP A 265 -2.94 -12.99 -17.93
CA ASP A 265 -3.43 -13.78 -19.07
C ASP A 265 -3.92 -12.88 -20.22
N ARG A 266 -4.58 -11.76 -19.90
CA ARG A 266 -5.01 -10.79 -20.92
C ARG A 266 -3.83 -10.18 -21.67
N ASP A 267 -2.74 -9.87 -20.96
CA ASP A 267 -1.54 -9.33 -21.60
C ASP A 267 -0.88 -10.31 -22.55
N GLU A 268 -0.77 -11.57 -22.17
CA GLU A 268 -0.24 -12.59 -23.08
C GLU A 268 -1.07 -12.76 -24.36
N LEU A 269 -2.39 -12.62 -24.24
CA LEU A 269 -3.26 -12.65 -25.42
C LEU A 269 -3.01 -11.46 -26.34
N ARG A 270 -2.84 -10.26 -25.78
CA ARG A 270 -2.49 -9.05 -26.53
C ARG A 270 -1.15 -9.15 -27.22
N ASP A 271 -0.12 -9.61 -26.49
CA ASP A 271 1.23 -9.78 -27.03
C ASP A 271 1.25 -10.81 -28.19
N LYS A 272 0.43 -11.86 -28.10
CA LYS A 272 0.26 -12.84 -29.19
C LYS A 272 -0.43 -12.21 -30.41
N GLN A 273 -1.51 -11.45 -30.21
CA GLN A 273 -2.23 -10.79 -31.31
C GLN A 273 -1.33 -9.79 -32.04
N SER A 274 -0.61 -8.92 -31.35
CA SER A 274 0.31 -7.96 -31.95
C SER A 274 1.44 -8.63 -32.74
N ASN A 275 1.94 -9.78 -32.27
CA ASN A 275 2.94 -10.55 -33.01
C ASN A 275 2.37 -11.20 -34.28
N PHE A 276 1.11 -11.64 -34.29
CA PHE A 276 0.45 -12.17 -35.49
C PHE A 276 0.21 -11.08 -36.54
N GLU A 277 -0.16 -9.87 -36.13
CA GLU A 277 -0.37 -8.75 -37.05
C GLU A 277 0.95 -8.29 -37.68
N ASN A 278 2.07 -8.31 -36.94
CA ASN A 278 3.40 -7.95 -37.44
C ASN A 278 4.06 -9.00 -38.37
N ILE A 279 3.56 -10.25 -38.39
CA ILE A 279 4.07 -11.32 -39.29
C ILE A 279 3.33 -11.32 -40.62
N ASN A 280 2.16 -10.70 -40.69
CA ASN A 280 1.32 -10.66 -41.93
C ASN A 280 1.41 -9.34 -42.71
N ILE A 281 2.43 -8.51 -42.43
CA ILE A 281 2.85 -7.36 -43.23
C ILE A 281 4.17 -7.69 -43.92
#